data_3e96bf806185e10dcdbaa9a817d4e464
#
_entry.id   3e96bf806185e10dcdbaa9a817d4e464
#
_cell.length_a   1.000
_cell.length_b   1.000
_cell.length_c   1.000
_cell.angle_alpha   90.00
_cell.angle_beta   90.00
_cell.angle_gamma   90.00
#
_symmetry.space_group_name_H-M   'P 1'
#
loop_
_entity.id
_entity.type
_entity.pdbx_description
1 polymer ?
#
loop_
_entity_poly.entity_id
_entity_poly.type
_entity_poly.pdbx_seq_one_letter_code
_entity_poly.pdbx_strand_id
1 'polypeptide(L)'
;MCIRDRYKGNGVKRVLGWVAFAAGAGARALVRPADVIFASSPQILSPAVGMVVAALRRKPFVVEVRDLWPESLVSGGALKEGSALHKVLQGLEKTIYAHARQIVVVTKGWEDHFREIGINVDKITVVPNGADLAEYEVKESREELRKEYGISGFTAVFSGTHANYVGLDLIVDAARRLPDVNFLLVGAGARKQWAIDEVAKLRLTNVTFHDQVPKSELVRILSACDVGLHTVSPQSVFDKGMSPNKLYDYMAAGLAVVSNAKVPIRDVISDDEVGACVDPTDLVAGIERVRDADEATMKRWHERARELMANKYSLQASVDKLARVLEKALYR
;
A
#
# COMPACT_ATOMS: atom_id res chain seq x y z
N MET A 1 -11.67 1.82 -1.04
CA MET A 1 -11.58 2.58 0.23
C MET A 1 -12.97 2.81 0.79
N CYS A 2 -13.26 2.38 2.02
CA CYS A 2 -14.59 2.59 2.61
C CYS A 2 -14.86 4.08 2.83
N ILE A 3 -15.73 4.65 2.01
CA ILE A 3 -16.18 6.06 2.01
C ILE A 3 -16.93 6.46 3.31
N ARG A 4 -17.01 5.58 4.29
CA ARG A 4 -17.74 5.80 5.56
C ARG A 4 -16.90 6.26 6.74
N ASP A 5 -15.59 6.44 6.61
CA ASP A 5 -14.76 7.00 7.69
C ASP A 5 -15.01 8.50 7.83
N ARG A 6 -16.08 8.84 8.53
CA ARG A 6 -16.42 10.21 8.94
C ARG A 6 -15.51 10.76 10.05
N TYR A 7 -14.49 10.01 10.45
CA TYR A 7 -13.65 10.37 11.60
C TYR A 7 -12.28 10.88 11.16
N LYS A 8 -12.04 12.17 11.38
CA LYS A 8 -10.71 12.77 11.27
C LYS A 8 -9.96 12.50 12.60
N GLY A 9 -9.12 11.44 12.63
CA GLY A 9 -8.24 11.13 13.76
C GLY A 9 -8.41 9.73 14.38
N ASN A 10 -7.49 9.34 15.29
CA ASN A 10 -7.41 8.03 15.94
C ASN A 10 -8.09 7.98 17.34
N GLY A 11 -9.22 8.63 17.51
CA GLY A 11 -9.91 8.72 18.81
C GLY A 11 -10.83 7.53 19.12
N VAL A 12 -11.35 7.50 20.34
CA VAL A 12 -12.29 6.49 20.88
C VAL A 12 -13.48 6.23 19.95
N LYS A 13 -14.00 7.26 19.28
CA LYS A 13 -15.09 7.14 18.30
C LYS A 13 -14.75 6.20 17.14
N ARG A 14 -13.48 6.16 16.70
CA ARG A 14 -13.02 5.25 15.63
C ARG A 14 -13.03 3.80 16.11
N VAL A 15 -12.55 3.56 17.34
CA VAL A 15 -12.58 2.23 17.97
C VAL A 15 -14.01 1.73 18.14
N LEU A 16 -14.92 2.56 18.61
CA LEU A 16 -16.36 2.24 18.72
C LEU A 16 -16.95 1.93 17.34
N GLY A 17 -16.54 2.65 16.29
CA GLY A 17 -16.93 2.35 14.92
C GLY A 17 -16.46 0.96 14.46
N TRP A 18 -15.25 0.56 14.81
CA TRP A 18 -14.73 -0.79 14.50
C TRP A 18 -15.50 -1.90 15.24
N VAL A 19 -15.80 -1.68 16.53
CA VAL A 19 -16.61 -2.61 17.32
C VAL A 19 -18.01 -2.75 16.73
N ALA A 20 -18.68 -1.63 16.45
CA ALA A 20 -20.02 -1.64 15.85
C ALA A 20 -20.04 -2.33 14.48
N PHE A 21 -19.02 -2.10 13.64
CA PHE A 21 -18.88 -2.76 12.35
C PHE A 21 -18.68 -4.28 12.52
N ALA A 22 -17.72 -4.68 13.36
CA ALA A 22 -17.42 -6.09 13.58
C ALA A 22 -18.64 -6.85 14.16
N ALA A 23 -19.34 -6.27 15.13
CA ALA A 23 -20.56 -6.84 15.70
C ALA A 23 -21.68 -6.96 14.67
N GLY A 24 -21.93 -5.91 13.89
CA GLY A 24 -22.97 -5.91 12.83
C GLY A 24 -22.66 -6.89 11.70
N ALA A 25 -21.40 -6.99 11.28
CA ALA A 25 -20.93 -7.94 10.28
C ALA A 25 -21.08 -9.39 10.81
N GLY A 26 -20.67 -9.62 12.06
CA GLY A 26 -20.78 -10.92 12.73
C GLY A 26 -22.23 -11.39 12.85
N ALA A 27 -23.14 -10.53 13.31
CA ALA A 27 -24.56 -10.84 13.43
C ALA A 27 -25.17 -11.26 12.07
N ARG A 28 -24.80 -10.54 11.00
CA ARG A 28 -25.25 -10.89 9.64
C ARG A 28 -24.63 -12.21 9.15
N ALA A 29 -23.35 -12.43 9.42
CA ALA A 29 -22.65 -13.63 9.01
C ALA A 29 -23.16 -14.89 9.74
N LEU A 30 -23.73 -14.75 10.94
CA LEU A 30 -24.35 -15.86 11.66
C LEU A 30 -25.58 -16.43 10.94
N VAL A 31 -26.37 -15.60 10.27
CA VAL A 31 -27.67 -15.96 9.69
C VAL A 31 -27.64 -16.11 8.16
N ARG A 32 -26.63 -15.59 7.48
CA ARG A 32 -26.54 -15.69 6.01
C ARG A 32 -25.94 -17.04 5.60
N PRO A 33 -26.49 -17.72 4.57
CA PRO A 33 -25.87 -18.94 4.03
C PRO A 33 -24.42 -18.64 3.57
N ALA A 34 -23.49 -19.50 3.97
CA ALA A 34 -22.10 -19.44 3.55
C ALA A 34 -21.40 -20.77 3.76
N ASP A 35 -20.48 -21.15 2.89
CA ASP A 35 -19.67 -22.35 2.98
C ASP A 35 -18.29 -22.08 3.57
N VAL A 36 -17.81 -20.84 3.48
CA VAL A 36 -16.57 -20.35 4.07
C VAL A 36 -16.80 -18.99 4.74
N ILE A 37 -16.12 -18.74 5.83
CA ILE A 37 -16.07 -17.41 6.47
C ILE A 37 -14.71 -16.79 6.12
N PHE A 38 -14.77 -15.74 5.31
CA PHE A 38 -13.60 -14.93 4.95
C PHE A 38 -13.65 -13.60 5.69
N ALA A 39 -12.60 -13.30 6.45
CA ALA A 39 -12.50 -12.03 7.18
C ALA A 39 -11.21 -11.31 6.84
N SER A 40 -11.34 -10.05 6.42
CA SER A 40 -10.23 -9.17 6.08
C SER A 40 -9.94 -8.18 7.21
N SER A 41 -8.65 -7.98 7.54
CA SER A 41 -8.20 -6.84 8.34
C SER A 41 -8.18 -5.57 7.43
N PRO A 42 -8.15 -4.32 7.91
CA PRO A 42 -6.94 -3.80 8.58
C PRO A 42 -6.97 -3.81 10.11
N GLN A 43 -8.08 -4.04 10.76
CA GLN A 43 -8.13 -4.07 12.22
C GLN A 43 -8.50 -5.47 12.74
N ILE A 44 -7.97 -5.84 13.89
CA ILE A 44 -8.02 -7.21 14.43
C ILE A 44 -9.43 -7.70 14.83
N LEU A 45 -10.38 -6.77 15.09
CA LEU A 45 -11.71 -7.12 15.59
C LEU A 45 -12.56 -7.85 14.53
N SER A 46 -12.44 -7.48 13.25
CA SER A 46 -13.16 -8.16 12.17
C SER A 46 -12.72 -9.63 12.01
N PRO A 47 -11.41 -9.94 11.92
CA PRO A 47 -10.94 -11.32 11.95
C PRO A 47 -11.33 -12.08 13.22
N ALA A 48 -11.27 -11.44 14.39
CA ALA A 48 -11.68 -12.08 15.65
C ALA A 48 -13.14 -12.51 15.62
N VAL A 49 -14.03 -11.62 15.18
CA VAL A 49 -15.47 -11.95 15.02
C VAL A 49 -15.67 -13.00 13.94
N GLY A 50 -14.96 -12.91 12.82
CA GLY A 50 -14.99 -13.91 11.74
C GLY A 50 -14.62 -15.30 12.25
N MET A 51 -13.58 -15.41 13.05
CA MET A 51 -13.16 -16.67 13.70
C MET A 51 -14.27 -17.25 14.59
N VAL A 52 -14.88 -16.43 15.45
CA VAL A 52 -15.98 -16.87 16.33
C VAL A 52 -17.20 -17.33 15.52
N VAL A 53 -17.60 -16.58 14.49
CA VAL A 53 -18.71 -16.96 13.60
C VAL A 53 -18.41 -18.26 12.88
N ALA A 54 -17.20 -18.45 12.38
CA ALA A 54 -16.78 -19.68 11.72
C ALA A 54 -16.87 -20.90 12.65
N ALA A 55 -16.40 -20.76 13.90
CA ALA A 55 -16.48 -21.80 14.91
C ALA A 55 -17.94 -22.15 15.25
N LEU A 56 -18.80 -21.16 15.53
CA LEU A 56 -20.22 -21.36 15.85
C LEU A 56 -20.97 -22.04 14.70
N ARG A 57 -20.64 -21.71 13.46
CA ARG A 57 -21.28 -22.28 12.27
C ARG A 57 -20.60 -23.56 11.76
N ARG A 58 -19.49 -23.98 12.37
CA ARG A 58 -18.67 -25.12 11.91
C ARG A 58 -18.25 -24.97 10.43
N LYS A 59 -17.87 -23.76 10.02
CA LYS A 59 -17.41 -23.47 8.66
C LYS A 59 -15.92 -23.21 8.65
N PRO A 60 -15.21 -23.49 7.53
CA PRO A 60 -13.81 -23.12 7.39
C PRO A 60 -13.63 -21.61 7.51
N PHE A 61 -12.55 -21.22 8.16
CA PHE A 61 -12.17 -19.82 8.38
C PHE A 61 -10.93 -19.47 7.55
N VAL A 62 -11.02 -18.40 6.79
CA VAL A 62 -9.92 -17.80 6.05
C VAL A 62 -9.74 -16.37 6.52
N VAL A 63 -8.54 -16.00 6.85
CA VAL A 63 -8.19 -14.61 7.25
C VAL A 63 -7.31 -13.95 6.22
N GLU A 64 -7.64 -12.71 5.84
CA GLU A 64 -6.77 -11.84 5.08
C GLU A 64 -6.12 -10.81 6.03
N VAL A 65 -4.79 -10.79 6.03
CA VAL A 65 -3.97 -9.89 6.83
C VAL A 65 -3.44 -8.80 5.89
N ARG A 66 -3.92 -7.57 6.07
CA ARG A 66 -3.51 -6.41 5.29
C ARG A 66 -2.51 -5.52 6.02
N ASP A 67 -2.50 -5.60 7.34
CA ASP A 67 -1.56 -4.96 8.25
C ASP A 67 -1.24 -5.90 9.41
N LEU A 68 0.00 -5.98 9.83
CA LEU A 68 0.41 -6.74 11.01
C LEU A 68 -0.05 -6.00 12.29
N TRP A 69 -1.06 -6.50 12.94
CA TRP A 69 -1.52 -6.06 14.26
C TRP A 69 -1.03 -7.05 15.33
N PRO A 70 -0.55 -6.57 16.48
CA PRO A 70 -0.54 -5.17 16.98
C PRO A 70 0.65 -4.32 16.53
N GLU A 71 1.60 -4.86 15.77
CA GLU A 71 2.87 -4.21 15.43
C GLU A 71 2.68 -2.86 14.72
N SER A 72 1.67 -2.74 13.85
CA SER A 72 1.31 -1.47 13.18
C SER A 72 0.89 -0.38 14.17
N LEU A 73 0.26 -0.75 15.30
CA LEU A 73 -0.13 0.21 16.35
C LEU A 73 1.08 0.67 17.16
N VAL A 74 2.01 -0.23 17.43
CA VAL A 74 3.27 0.09 18.14
C VAL A 74 4.09 1.06 17.31
N SER A 75 4.29 0.74 16.04
CA SER A 75 5.10 1.57 15.13
C SER A 75 4.43 2.90 14.81
N GLY A 76 3.09 2.94 14.79
CA GLY A 76 2.32 4.18 14.68
C GLY A 76 2.26 5.01 15.97
N GLY A 77 2.90 4.56 17.07
CA GLY A 77 2.91 5.24 18.36
C GLY A 77 1.57 5.21 19.11
N ALA A 78 0.59 4.42 18.64
CA ALA A 78 -0.73 4.32 19.26
C ALA A 78 -0.78 3.29 20.40
N LEU A 79 0.22 2.40 20.48
CA LEU A 79 0.34 1.34 21.47
C LEU A 79 1.80 1.26 21.96
N LYS A 80 1.96 1.18 23.28
CA LYS A 80 3.30 0.97 23.87
C LYS A 80 3.68 -0.51 23.77
N GLU A 81 4.85 -0.77 23.19
CA GLU A 81 5.44 -2.10 23.12
C GLU A 81 5.59 -2.74 24.52
N GLY A 82 5.33 -4.04 24.64
CA GLY A 82 5.40 -4.78 25.90
C GLY A 82 4.29 -4.47 26.93
N SER A 83 3.36 -3.53 26.65
CA SER A 83 2.24 -3.25 27.53
C SER A 83 1.28 -4.43 27.66
N ALA A 84 0.45 -4.44 28.72
CA ALA A 84 -0.56 -5.51 28.91
C ALA A 84 -1.50 -5.62 27.70
N LEU A 85 -1.93 -4.49 27.13
CA LEU A 85 -2.77 -4.48 25.93
C LEU A 85 -2.04 -5.03 24.72
N HIS A 86 -0.75 -4.71 24.54
CA HIS A 86 0.08 -5.27 23.46
C HIS A 86 0.11 -6.80 23.53
N LYS A 87 0.40 -7.37 24.71
CA LYS A 87 0.43 -8.83 24.93
C LYS A 87 -0.92 -9.50 24.68
N VAL A 88 -2.02 -8.87 25.09
CA VAL A 88 -3.38 -9.37 24.83
C VAL A 88 -3.66 -9.39 23.33
N LEU A 89 -3.32 -8.35 22.60
CA LEU A 89 -3.51 -8.27 21.15
C LEU A 89 -2.63 -9.28 20.41
N GLN A 90 -1.38 -9.50 20.83
CA GLN A 90 -0.52 -10.57 20.27
C GLN A 90 -1.10 -11.97 20.52
N GLY A 91 -1.64 -12.22 21.71
CA GLY A 91 -2.34 -13.48 22.00
C GLY A 91 -3.59 -13.67 21.11
N LEU A 92 -4.36 -12.61 20.88
CA LEU A 92 -5.52 -12.64 19.98
C LEU A 92 -5.10 -12.87 18.53
N GLU A 93 -4.07 -12.15 18.06
CA GLU A 93 -3.48 -12.35 16.73
C GLU A 93 -3.09 -13.80 16.49
N LYS A 94 -2.26 -14.35 17.38
CA LYS A 94 -1.84 -15.75 17.30
C LYS A 94 -3.03 -16.72 17.30
N THR A 95 -4.05 -16.45 18.11
CA THR A 95 -5.26 -17.27 18.19
C THR A 95 -6.03 -17.25 16.87
N ILE A 96 -6.21 -16.07 16.26
CA ILE A 96 -6.88 -15.92 14.97
C ILE A 96 -6.15 -16.71 13.89
N TYR A 97 -4.82 -16.55 13.80
CA TYR A 97 -4.02 -17.23 12.78
C TYR A 97 -3.95 -18.77 13.02
N ALA A 98 -3.90 -19.20 14.27
CA ALA A 98 -3.94 -20.63 14.60
C ALA A 98 -5.22 -21.30 14.12
N HIS A 99 -6.38 -20.64 14.29
CA HIS A 99 -7.69 -21.16 13.90
C HIS A 99 -8.00 -20.99 12.41
N ALA A 100 -7.27 -20.13 11.69
CA ALA A 100 -7.46 -19.99 10.26
C ALA A 100 -7.02 -21.25 9.50
N ARG A 101 -7.86 -21.72 8.59
CA ARG A 101 -7.57 -22.84 7.69
C ARG A 101 -6.60 -22.42 6.58
N GLN A 102 -6.75 -21.18 6.09
CA GLN A 102 -5.85 -20.51 5.18
C GLN A 102 -5.65 -19.05 5.63
N ILE A 103 -4.45 -18.52 5.40
CA ILE A 103 -4.09 -17.14 5.69
C ILE A 103 -3.68 -16.49 4.37
N VAL A 104 -4.31 -15.37 4.05
CA VAL A 104 -3.94 -14.53 2.92
C VAL A 104 -3.13 -13.35 3.45
N VAL A 105 -1.98 -13.08 2.86
CA VAL A 105 -1.14 -11.93 3.19
C VAL A 105 -0.83 -11.12 1.95
N VAL A 106 -0.56 -9.82 2.10
CA VAL A 106 -0.29 -8.93 0.97
C VAL A 106 1.17 -8.91 0.53
N THR A 107 2.08 -9.47 1.32
CA THR A 107 3.52 -9.51 1.03
C THR A 107 4.16 -10.78 1.61
N LYS A 108 5.14 -11.32 0.90
CA LYS A 108 5.92 -12.48 1.34
C LYS A 108 6.81 -12.13 2.56
N GLY A 109 7.22 -10.88 2.67
CA GLY A 109 8.11 -10.42 3.74
C GLY A 109 7.57 -10.65 5.16
N TRP A 110 6.28 -10.97 5.31
CA TRP A 110 5.69 -11.28 6.62
C TRP A 110 5.79 -12.75 7.04
N GLU A 111 6.27 -13.63 6.18
CA GLU A 111 6.39 -15.07 6.53
C GLU A 111 7.24 -15.29 7.78
N ASP A 112 8.30 -14.52 7.98
CA ASP A 112 9.17 -14.66 9.15
C ASP A 112 8.44 -14.29 10.45
N HIS A 113 7.61 -13.24 10.43
CA HIS A 113 6.75 -12.91 11.57
C HIS A 113 5.83 -14.09 11.94
N PHE A 114 5.20 -14.73 10.95
CA PHE A 114 4.35 -15.89 11.22
C PHE A 114 5.12 -17.08 11.79
N ARG A 115 6.36 -17.34 11.33
CA ARG A 115 7.25 -18.37 11.89
C ARG A 115 7.61 -18.06 13.34
N GLU A 116 7.98 -16.79 13.63
CA GLU A 116 8.33 -16.33 14.97
C GLU A 116 7.20 -16.54 15.99
N ILE A 117 5.96 -16.30 15.61
CA ILE A 117 4.79 -16.54 16.48
C ILE A 117 4.28 -18.00 16.46
N GLY A 118 4.98 -18.90 15.74
CA GLY A 118 4.68 -20.34 15.70
C GLY A 118 3.49 -20.71 14.82
N ILE A 119 3.21 -19.97 13.75
CA ILE A 119 2.18 -20.27 12.76
C ILE A 119 2.79 -21.04 11.59
N ASN A 120 2.14 -22.13 11.16
CA ASN A 120 2.57 -22.89 9.99
C ASN A 120 2.38 -22.04 8.72
N VAL A 121 3.51 -21.78 8.03
CA VAL A 121 3.54 -20.97 6.82
C VAL A 121 2.94 -21.67 5.58
N ASP A 122 2.76 -23.00 5.60
CA ASP A 122 2.16 -23.73 4.47
C ASP A 122 0.68 -23.38 4.23
N LYS A 123 0.03 -22.76 5.22
CA LYS A 123 -1.33 -22.23 5.06
C LYS A 123 -1.37 -20.75 4.63
N ILE A 124 -0.21 -20.14 4.39
CA ILE A 124 -0.09 -18.76 3.92
C ILE A 124 -0.07 -18.72 2.40
N THR A 125 -0.86 -17.83 1.84
CA THR A 125 -0.84 -17.50 0.41
C THR A 125 -0.68 -16.00 0.24
N VAL A 126 0.32 -15.59 -0.54
CA VAL A 126 0.55 -14.17 -0.85
C VAL A 126 -0.38 -13.76 -1.98
N VAL A 127 -1.29 -12.84 -1.67
CA VAL A 127 -2.16 -12.15 -2.63
C VAL A 127 -1.89 -10.66 -2.49
N PRO A 128 -0.96 -10.09 -3.27
CA PRO A 128 -0.57 -8.70 -3.16
C PRO A 128 -1.73 -7.78 -3.57
N ASN A 129 -1.63 -6.51 -3.20
CA ASN A 129 -2.48 -5.50 -3.80
C ASN A 129 -2.23 -5.43 -5.31
N GLY A 130 -3.12 -4.79 -6.02
CA GLY A 130 -3.03 -4.64 -7.46
C GLY A 130 -3.88 -3.46 -7.92
N ALA A 131 -3.95 -3.25 -9.24
CA ALA A 131 -4.80 -2.24 -9.84
C ALA A 131 -5.69 -2.85 -10.93
N ASP A 132 -6.87 -2.24 -11.13
CA ASP A 132 -7.71 -2.55 -12.27
C ASP A 132 -7.16 -1.82 -13.50
N LEU A 133 -6.62 -2.56 -14.45
CA LEU A 133 -5.97 -1.98 -15.62
C LEU A 133 -6.95 -1.21 -16.52
N ALA A 134 -8.24 -1.55 -16.51
CA ALA A 134 -9.24 -0.81 -17.26
C ALA A 134 -9.39 0.64 -16.79
N GLU A 135 -9.08 0.92 -15.51
CA GLU A 135 -9.07 2.30 -14.99
C GLU A 135 -7.90 3.15 -15.53
N TYR A 136 -6.87 2.51 -16.14
CA TYR A 136 -5.65 3.18 -16.63
C TYR A 136 -5.62 3.37 -18.15
N GLU A 137 -6.72 3.06 -18.83
CA GLU A 137 -6.90 3.38 -20.25
C GLU A 137 -7.25 4.86 -20.40
N VAL A 138 -6.23 5.69 -20.65
CA VAL A 138 -6.38 7.12 -20.91
C VAL A 138 -6.44 7.36 -22.40
N LYS A 139 -7.43 8.14 -22.86
CA LYS A 139 -7.65 8.43 -24.28
C LYS A 139 -6.78 9.57 -24.79
N GLU A 140 -6.50 10.52 -23.92
CA GLU A 140 -5.69 11.70 -24.21
C GLU A 140 -4.22 11.32 -24.37
N SER A 141 -3.53 11.99 -25.28
CA SER A 141 -2.09 11.86 -25.40
C SER A 141 -1.37 12.43 -24.17
N ARG A 142 -0.17 11.99 -23.93
CA ARG A 142 0.65 12.50 -22.84
C ARG A 142 0.88 14.02 -22.95
N GLU A 143 1.08 14.53 -24.16
CA GLU A 143 1.28 15.94 -24.43
C GLU A 143 0.04 16.77 -24.09
N GLU A 144 -1.14 16.29 -24.41
CA GLU A 144 -2.40 16.95 -24.05
C GLU A 144 -2.57 17.02 -22.54
N LEU A 145 -2.31 15.90 -21.81
CA LEU A 145 -2.38 15.85 -20.35
C LEU A 145 -1.34 16.77 -19.70
N ARG A 146 -0.11 16.78 -20.20
CA ARG A 146 0.94 17.70 -19.69
C ARG A 146 0.53 19.15 -19.83
N LYS A 147 -0.06 19.52 -20.96
CA LYS A 147 -0.60 20.88 -21.19
C LYS A 147 -1.76 21.20 -20.24
N GLU A 148 -2.67 20.26 -20.06
CA GLU A 148 -3.84 20.42 -19.17
C GLU A 148 -3.42 20.65 -17.72
N TYR A 149 -2.48 19.86 -17.22
CA TYR A 149 -2.00 19.94 -15.82
C TYR A 149 -0.83 20.89 -15.61
N GLY A 150 -0.40 21.62 -16.65
CA GLY A 150 0.73 22.56 -16.56
C GLY A 150 2.07 21.88 -16.26
N ILE A 151 2.23 20.62 -16.65
CA ILE A 151 3.44 19.82 -16.39
C ILE A 151 4.46 20.07 -17.50
N SER A 152 5.65 20.52 -17.12
CA SER A 152 6.78 20.76 -18.03
C SER A 152 8.06 20.11 -17.50
N GLY A 153 8.99 19.75 -18.39
CA GLY A 153 10.24 19.11 -17.98
C GLY A 153 10.06 17.75 -17.29
N PHE A 154 11.12 17.19 -16.77
CA PHE A 154 11.08 15.92 -16.04
C PHE A 154 10.33 16.09 -14.71
N THR A 155 9.31 15.26 -14.48
CA THR A 155 8.39 15.42 -13.34
C THR A 155 8.26 14.12 -12.56
N ALA A 156 8.65 14.17 -11.29
CA ALA A 156 8.50 13.12 -10.31
C ALA A 156 7.19 13.31 -9.53
N VAL A 157 6.33 12.29 -9.49
CA VAL A 157 5.04 12.38 -8.80
C VAL A 157 5.02 11.50 -7.54
N PHE A 158 4.55 12.08 -6.44
CA PHE A 158 4.15 11.36 -5.24
C PHE A 158 2.64 11.42 -5.09
N SER A 159 1.97 10.27 -5.02
CA SER A 159 0.52 10.23 -4.81
C SER A 159 0.15 9.46 -3.53
N GLY A 160 -0.81 9.98 -2.77
CA GLY A 160 -1.37 9.31 -1.60
C GLY A 160 -1.41 10.12 -0.32
N THR A 161 -1.57 9.43 0.81
CA THR A 161 -1.66 10.09 2.12
C THR A 161 -0.33 10.74 2.52
N HIS A 162 -0.36 12.01 2.86
CA HIS A 162 0.78 12.77 3.40
C HIS A 162 0.91 12.53 4.91
N ALA A 163 1.38 11.33 5.29
CA ALA A 163 1.53 10.88 6.67
C ALA A 163 2.99 10.96 7.15
N ASN A 164 3.22 10.77 8.46
CA ASN A 164 4.56 10.83 9.05
C ASN A 164 5.53 9.77 8.51
N TYR A 165 5.01 8.62 8.09
CA TYR A 165 5.80 7.47 7.67
C TYR A 165 6.11 7.41 6.17
N VAL A 166 5.66 8.38 5.38
CA VAL A 166 5.85 8.35 3.91
C VAL A 166 7.10 9.06 3.42
N GLY A 167 7.93 9.63 4.31
CA GLY A 167 9.20 10.24 3.92
C GLY A 167 9.06 11.52 3.07
N LEU A 168 8.08 12.40 3.38
CA LEU A 168 7.93 13.69 2.69
C LEU A 168 9.15 14.60 2.85
N ASP A 169 9.87 14.49 3.95
CA ASP A 169 11.13 15.16 4.22
C ASP A 169 12.21 14.77 3.20
N LEU A 170 12.26 13.50 2.82
CA LEU A 170 13.17 13.00 1.79
C LEU A 170 12.83 13.57 0.41
N ILE A 171 11.52 13.72 0.10
CA ILE A 171 11.09 14.33 -1.16
C ILE A 171 11.46 15.82 -1.20
N VAL A 172 11.25 16.57 -0.11
CA VAL A 172 11.61 17.98 -0.01
C VAL A 172 13.14 18.17 -0.10
N ASP A 173 13.94 17.31 0.53
CA ASP A 173 15.39 17.34 0.38
C ASP A 173 15.83 17.00 -1.04
N ALA A 174 15.22 16.02 -1.69
CA ALA A 174 15.47 15.71 -3.09
C ALA A 174 15.13 16.89 -4.01
N ALA A 175 14.01 17.57 -3.80
CA ALA A 175 13.63 18.75 -4.57
C ALA A 175 14.62 19.91 -4.41
N ARG A 176 15.19 20.09 -3.22
CA ARG A 176 16.24 21.07 -2.96
C ARG A 176 17.54 20.75 -3.71
N ARG A 177 17.88 19.47 -3.84
CA ARG A 177 19.11 18.98 -4.48
C ARG A 177 19.00 18.83 -5.99
N LEU A 178 17.79 18.73 -6.53
CA LEU A 178 17.49 18.52 -7.95
C LEU A 178 16.59 19.65 -8.47
N PRO A 179 17.13 20.88 -8.66
CA PRO A 179 16.33 22.04 -9.07
C PRO A 179 15.79 21.94 -10.51
N ASP A 180 16.32 21.05 -11.32
CA ASP A 180 15.92 20.74 -12.69
C ASP A 180 14.82 19.66 -12.79
N VAL A 181 14.46 19.01 -11.67
CA VAL A 181 13.37 18.05 -11.56
C VAL A 181 12.16 18.71 -10.92
N ASN A 182 10.98 18.56 -11.53
CA ASN A 182 9.72 19.00 -10.93
C ASN A 182 9.15 17.90 -10.03
N PHE A 183 8.64 18.30 -8.88
CA PHE A 183 8.01 17.40 -7.91
C PHE A 183 6.53 17.73 -7.77
N LEU A 184 5.66 16.79 -8.11
CA LEU A 184 4.21 16.92 -7.99
C LEU A 184 3.72 16.03 -6.84
N LEU A 185 3.21 16.63 -5.75
CA LEU A 185 2.72 15.94 -4.57
C LEU A 185 1.19 15.97 -4.54
N VAL A 186 0.56 14.84 -4.89
CA VAL A 186 -0.90 14.71 -4.98
C VAL A 186 -1.44 14.00 -3.75
N GLY A 187 -2.30 14.67 -2.99
CA GLY A 187 -2.94 14.05 -1.82
C GLY A 187 -3.20 14.97 -0.65
N ALA A 188 -3.59 14.36 0.46
CA ALA A 188 -3.89 15.04 1.71
C ALA A 188 -3.33 14.25 2.91
N GLY A 189 -3.16 14.90 4.04
CA GLY A 189 -2.72 14.26 5.28
C GLY A 189 -2.08 15.22 6.26
N ALA A 190 -1.75 14.71 7.45
CA ALA A 190 -1.29 15.52 8.57
C ALA A 190 0.05 16.26 8.30
N ARG A 191 0.87 15.73 7.39
CA ARG A 191 2.18 16.31 7.04
C ARG A 191 2.15 17.23 5.83
N LYS A 192 1.01 17.41 5.15
CA LYS A 192 0.92 18.25 3.95
C LYS A 192 1.30 19.70 4.26
N GLN A 193 0.72 20.28 5.33
CA GLN A 193 1.00 21.68 5.70
C GLN A 193 2.48 21.88 6.03
N TRP A 194 3.07 20.97 6.80
CA TRP A 194 4.49 21.02 7.10
C TRP A 194 5.36 21.03 5.82
N ALA A 195 5.02 20.20 4.83
CA ALA A 195 5.77 20.14 3.59
C ALA A 195 5.64 21.44 2.78
N ILE A 196 4.45 22.06 2.74
CA ILE A 196 4.22 23.37 2.12
C ILE A 196 5.06 24.45 2.79
N ASP A 197 5.05 24.48 4.12
CA ASP A 197 5.80 25.48 4.91
C ASP A 197 7.32 25.31 4.70
N GLU A 198 7.83 24.07 4.64
CA GLU A 198 9.25 23.81 4.43
C GLU A 198 9.69 24.16 3.00
N VAL A 199 8.87 23.84 1.99
CA VAL A 199 9.11 24.26 0.59
C VAL A 199 9.17 25.79 0.47
N ALA A 200 8.26 26.51 1.13
CA ALA A 200 8.25 27.97 1.14
C ALA A 200 9.49 28.55 1.85
N LYS A 201 9.85 28.00 3.01
CA LYS A 201 11.03 28.38 3.80
C LYS A 201 12.33 28.19 2.99
N LEU A 202 12.44 27.08 2.27
CA LEU A 202 13.59 26.76 1.41
C LEU A 202 13.53 27.48 0.05
N ARG A 203 12.45 28.22 -0.24
CA ARG A 203 12.22 28.95 -1.51
C ARG A 203 12.32 28.05 -2.73
N LEU A 204 11.83 26.79 -2.63
CA LEU A 204 11.84 25.89 -3.76
C LEU A 204 10.73 26.27 -4.76
N THR A 205 11.07 26.31 -6.04
CA THR A 205 10.16 26.67 -7.13
C THR A 205 9.73 25.47 -7.98
N ASN A 206 10.32 24.31 -7.71
CA ASN A 206 10.13 23.07 -8.44
C ASN A 206 9.21 22.05 -7.71
N VAL A 207 8.46 22.49 -6.69
CA VAL A 207 7.52 21.64 -5.95
C VAL A 207 6.10 22.19 -6.07
N THR A 208 5.18 21.36 -6.55
CA THR A 208 3.75 21.67 -6.67
C THR A 208 2.94 20.72 -5.81
N PHE A 209 1.99 21.25 -5.05
CA PHE A 209 1.04 20.49 -4.26
C PHE A 209 -0.33 20.48 -4.91
N HIS A 210 -0.89 19.29 -5.05
CA HIS A 210 -2.27 19.07 -5.49
C HIS A 210 -3.09 18.46 -4.36
N ASP A 211 -4.38 18.79 -4.28
CA ASP A 211 -5.26 18.15 -3.32
C ASP A 211 -5.59 16.71 -3.73
N GLN A 212 -6.23 15.98 -2.81
CA GLN A 212 -6.72 14.65 -3.12
C GLN A 212 -7.77 14.71 -4.24
N VAL A 213 -7.57 13.92 -5.29
CA VAL A 213 -8.43 13.83 -6.45
C VAL A 213 -9.11 12.46 -6.54
N PRO A 214 -10.20 12.32 -7.30
CA PRO A 214 -10.77 11.03 -7.67
C PRO A 214 -9.75 10.16 -8.43
N LYS A 215 -9.94 8.84 -8.39
CA LYS A 215 -9.04 7.88 -9.04
C LYS A 215 -8.88 8.15 -10.54
N SER A 216 -9.97 8.44 -11.24
CA SER A 216 -9.94 8.75 -12.67
C SER A 216 -9.09 9.96 -13.03
N GLU A 217 -9.09 10.99 -12.19
CA GLU A 217 -8.23 12.17 -12.38
C GLU A 217 -6.77 11.87 -11.99
N LEU A 218 -6.57 11.08 -10.91
CA LEU A 218 -5.22 10.65 -10.54
C LEU A 218 -4.53 9.90 -11.67
N VAL A 219 -5.22 9.00 -12.34
CA VAL A 219 -4.68 8.24 -13.48
C VAL A 219 -4.21 9.18 -14.59
N ARG A 220 -4.98 10.21 -14.93
CA ARG A 220 -4.59 11.22 -15.94
C ARG A 220 -3.34 12.00 -15.53
N ILE A 221 -3.28 12.41 -14.25
CA ILE A 221 -2.08 13.09 -13.69
C ILE A 221 -0.86 12.17 -13.77
N LEU A 222 -0.98 10.91 -13.36
CA LEU A 222 0.11 9.94 -13.44
C LEU A 222 0.58 9.74 -14.88
N SER A 223 -0.34 9.63 -15.84
CA SER A 223 0.00 9.47 -17.27
C SER A 223 0.77 10.68 -17.86
N ALA A 224 0.70 11.85 -17.23
CA ALA A 224 1.44 13.04 -17.62
C ALA A 224 2.85 13.12 -17.00
N CYS A 225 3.17 12.33 -15.99
CA CYS A 225 4.43 12.36 -15.25
C CYS A 225 5.49 11.42 -15.85
N ASP A 226 6.72 11.48 -15.33
CA ASP A 226 7.86 10.70 -15.80
C ASP A 226 8.21 9.56 -14.85
N VAL A 227 8.15 9.80 -13.55
CA VAL A 227 8.51 8.82 -12.52
C VAL A 227 7.61 8.91 -11.31
N GLY A 228 7.19 7.74 -10.79
CA GLY A 228 6.44 7.63 -9.54
C GLY A 228 7.37 7.45 -8.34
N LEU A 229 7.17 8.25 -7.29
CA LEU A 229 7.95 8.17 -6.05
C LEU A 229 7.24 7.31 -5.02
N HIS A 230 7.85 6.17 -4.69
CA HIS A 230 7.47 5.37 -3.54
C HIS A 230 8.49 5.60 -2.42
N THR A 231 8.15 6.47 -1.47
CA THR A 231 9.01 6.83 -0.35
C THR A 231 8.42 6.35 0.97
N VAL A 232 9.32 5.97 1.88
CA VAL A 232 9.01 5.63 3.27
C VAL A 232 10.02 6.29 4.19
N SER A 233 9.60 6.60 5.41
CA SER A 233 10.52 7.09 6.44
C SER A 233 11.50 5.98 6.84
N PRO A 234 12.77 6.27 7.09
CA PRO A 234 13.77 5.29 7.50
C PRO A 234 13.46 4.53 8.80
N GLN A 235 12.52 5.04 9.61
CA GLN A 235 12.08 4.42 10.88
C GLN A 235 10.80 3.60 10.72
N SER A 236 10.54 3.09 9.55
CA SER A 236 9.23 2.54 9.20
C SER A 236 9.07 1.09 9.66
N VAL A 237 7.89 0.79 10.20
CA VAL A 237 7.37 -0.57 10.46
C VAL A 237 7.35 -1.46 9.19
N PHE A 238 7.55 -0.87 8.04
CA PHE A 238 7.46 -1.53 6.75
C PHE A 238 8.76 -2.27 6.35
N ASP A 239 9.78 -2.32 7.22
CA ASP A 239 11.05 -3.00 6.93
C ASP A 239 10.90 -4.51 6.71
N LYS A 240 9.80 -5.10 7.23
CA LYS A 240 9.50 -6.53 7.05
C LYS A 240 8.82 -6.87 5.71
N GLY A 241 8.40 -5.88 4.94
CA GLY A 241 7.68 -6.05 3.67
C GLY A 241 6.42 -5.18 3.60
N MET A 242 6.01 -4.87 2.38
CA MET A 242 4.85 -4.03 2.11
C MET A 242 4.23 -4.31 0.75
N SER A 243 2.99 -3.90 0.57
CA SER A 243 2.26 -3.94 -0.71
C SER A 243 1.53 -2.61 -0.91
N PRO A 244 2.26 -1.51 -1.20
CA PRO A 244 1.68 -0.17 -1.26
C PRO A 244 0.88 0.04 -2.54
N ASN A 245 -0.39 0.48 -2.45
CA ASN A 245 -1.26 0.69 -3.61
C ASN A 245 -0.63 1.60 -4.67
N LYS A 246 0.04 2.68 -4.24
CA LYS A 246 0.67 3.63 -5.16
C LYS A 246 1.71 3.00 -6.10
N LEU A 247 2.41 1.95 -5.66
CA LEU A 247 3.37 1.23 -6.50
C LEU A 247 2.66 0.59 -7.69
N TYR A 248 1.52 -0.05 -7.45
CA TYR A 248 0.71 -0.66 -8.51
C TYR A 248 0.06 0.40 -9.39
N ASP A 249 -0.35 1.52 -8.80
CA ASP A 249 -0.89 2.67 -9.54
C ASP A 249 0.16 3.23 -10.53
N TYR A 250 1.40 3.39 -10.09
CA TYR A 250 2.49 3.87 -10.95
C TYR A 250 2.79 2.88 -12.08
N MET A 251 2.94 1.60 -11.74
CA MET A 251 3.18 0.56 -12.74
C MET A 251 2.02 0.42 -13.74
N ALA A 252 0.77 0.53 -13.28
CA ALA A 252 -0.40 0.48 -14.16
C ALA A 252 -0.47 1.68 -15.11
N ALA A 253 -0.07 2.87 -14.65
CA ALA A 253 0.11 4.05 -15.49
C ALA A 253 1.34 3.95 -16.43
N GLY A 254 2.16 2.92 -16.30
CA GLY A 254 3.38 2.72 -17.08
C GLY A 254 4.53 3.62 -16.63
N LEU A 255 4.49 4.20 -15.43
CA LEU A 255 5.59 5.02 -14.93
C LEU A 255 6.79 4.17 -14.52
N ALA A 256 8.00 4.69 -14.75
CA ALA A 256 9.15 4.24 -13.99
C ALA A 256 8.94 4.54 -12.49
N VAL A 257 9.50 3.73 -11.61
CA VAL A 257 9.34 3.85 -10.17
C VAL A 257 10.68 4.09 -9.50
N VAL A 258 10.75 5.07 -8.62
CA VAL A 258 11.85 5.20 -7.66
C VAL A 258 11.32 4.87 -6.28
N SER A 259 11.92 3.87 -5.63
CA SER A 259 11.57 3.48 -4.27
C SER A 259 12.79 3.51 -3.36
N ASN A 260 12.66 4.15 -2.19
CA ASN A 260 13.65 4.07 -1.13
C ASN A 260 13.38 2.95 -0.12
N ALA A 261 12.49 2.03 -0.44
CA ALA A 261 12.16 0.86 0.36
C ALA A 261 12.68 -0.42 -0.34
N LYS A 262 13.95 -0.42 -0.72
CA LYS A 262 14.59 -1.46 -1.54
C LYS A 262 14.32 -2.90 -1.05
N VAL A 263 14.58 -3.17 0.22
CA VAL A 263 14.40 -4.51 0.79
C VAL A 263 12.93 -4.90 0.90
N PRO A 264 12.05 -4.07 1.49
CA PRO A 264 10.64 -4.41 1.68
C PRO A 264 9.83 -4.61 0.40
N ILE A 265 10.26 -4.09 -0.73
CA ILE A 265 9.50 -4.21 -1.99
C ILE A 265 10.11 -5.18 -3.02
N ARG A 266 11.22 -5.84 -2.70
CA ARG A 266 11.86 -6.82 -3.61
C ARG A 266 10.99 -8.02 -3.96
N ASP A 267 9.98 -8.33 -3.15
CA ASP A 267 9.00 -9.35 -3.48
C ASP A 267 7.99 -8.89 -4.54
N VAL A 268 7.90 -7.58 -4.79
CA VAL A 268 7.05 -6.99 -5.82
C VAL A 268 7.83 -6.69 -7.09
N ILE A 269 8.93 -5.95 -6.95
CA ILE A 269 9.85 -5.58 -8.05
C ILE A 269 11.29 -5.76 -7.61
N SER A 270 12.17 -6.12 -8.52
CA SER A 270 13.62 -6.14 -8.32
C SER A 270 14.27 -4.84 -8.79
N ASP A 271 15.54 -4.67 -8.42
CA ASP A 271 16.36 -3.56 -8.87
C ASP A 271 16.39 -3.54 -10.41
N ASP A 272 16.31 -2.36 -11.00
CA ASP A 272 16.33 -2.12 -12.45
C ASP A 272 15.21 -2.74 -13.29
N GLU A 273 14.24 -3.35 -12.66
CA GLU A 273 13.14 -3.98 -13.39
C GLU A 273 12.14 -2.96 -13.95
N VAL A 274 11.81 -1.92 -13.15
CA VAL A 274 10.86 -0.87 -13.52
C VAL A 274 11.32 0.54 -13.11
N GLY A 275 12.63 0.73 -12.91
CA GLY A 275 13.19 1.99 -12.42
C GLY A 275 14.32 1.76 -11.44
N ALA A 276 14.32 2.43 -10.29
CA ALA A 276 15.36 2.33 -9.27
C ALA A 276 14.79 1.99 -7.88
N CYS A 277 15.27 0.89 -7.31
CA CYS A 277 15.05 0.55 -5.89
C CYS A 277 16.33 0.86 -5.12
N VAL A 278 16.30 1.87 -4.27
CA VAL A 278 17.47 2.41 -3.57
C VAL A 278 17.31 2.26 -2.06
N ASP A 279 18.42 2.39 -1.33
CA ASP A 279 18.39 2.44 0.12
C ASP A 279 17.77 3.76 0.62
N PRO A 280 17.28 3.83 1.87
CA PRO A 280 16.51 4.97 2.35
C PRO A 280 17.17 6.36 2.19
N THR A 281 18.50 6.42 2.18
CA THR A 281 19.28 7.67 2.05
C THR A 281 19.57 8.06 0.60
N ASP A 282 19.26 7.20 -0.38
CA ASP A 282 19.74 7.33 -1.76
C ASP A 282 18.63 7.77 -2.75
N LEU A 283 17.55 8.38 -2.25
CA LEU A 283 16.41 8.79 -3.08
C LEU A 283 16.84 9.69 -4.24
N VAL A 284 17.77 10.62 -3.99
CA VAL A 284 18.30 11.54 -5.03
C VAL A 284 18.96 10.75 -6.15
N ALA A 285 19.89 9.83 -5.81
CA ALA A 285 20.57 9.00 -6.80
C ALA A 285 19.58 8.14 -7.62
N GLY A 286 18.51 7.65 -6.97
CA GLY A 286 17.44 6.94 -7.66
C GLY A 286 16.70 7.80 -8.69
N ILE A 287 16.39 9.04 -8.33
CA ILE A 287 15.73 10.00 -9.25
C ILE A 287 16.66 10.39 -10.41
N GLU A 288 17.93 10.70 -10.13
CA GLU A 288 18.94 11.01 -11.14
C GLU A 288 19.10 9.86 -12.14
N ARG A 289 19.18 8.62 -11.64
CA ARG A 289 19.29 7.44 -12.49
C ARG A 289 18.11 7.29 -13.46
N VAL A 290 16.89 7.61 -13.02
CA VAL A 290 15.71 7.56 -13.90
C VAL A 290 15.68 8.76 -14.84
N ARG A 291 16.03 9.97 -14.37
CA ARG A 291 16.09 11.17 -15.20
C ARG A 291 17.12 11.05 -16.33
N ASP A 292 18.29 10.48 -16.02
CA ASP A 292 19.43 10.41 -16.93
C ASP A 292 19.41 9.13 -17.78
N ALA A 293 18.38 8.27 -17.62
CA ALA A 293 18.22 7.06 -18.42
C ALA A 293 17.94 7.39 -19.88
N ASP A 294 18.53 6.60 -20.79
CA ASP A 294 18.26 6.73 -22.21
C ASP A 294 16.83 6.27 -22.57
N GLU A 295 16.37 6.68 -23.74
CA GLU A 295 15.02 6.39 -24.22
C GLU A 295 14.73 4.85 -24.27
N ALA A 296 15.72 4.06 -24.62
CA ALA A 296 15.58 2.59 -24.70
C ALA A 296 15.35 1.99 -23.29
N THR A 297 16.08 2.48 -22.30
CA THR A 297 15.93 2.06 -20.90
C THR A 297 14.58 2.50 -20.34
N MET A 298 14.17 3.75 -20.57
CA MET A 298 12.85 4.24 -20.14
C MET A 298 11.73 3.42 -20.77
N LYS A 299 11.79 3.15 -22.07
CA LYS A 299 10.82 2.32 -22.78
C LYS A 299 10.75 0.91 -22.18
N ARG A 300 11.90 0.29 -21.92
CA ARG A 300 11.97 -1.04 -21.27
C ARG A 300 11.30 -1.06 -19.90
N TRP A 301 11.52 -0.04 -19.05
CA TRP A 301 10.88 0.05 -17.73
C TRP A 301 9.37 0.25 -17.84
N HIS A 302 8.89 1.08 -18.75
CA HIS A 302 7.45 1.29 -19.00
C HIS A 302 6.76 0.00 -19.50
N GLU A 303 7.38 -0.70 -20.43
CA GLU A 303 6.86 -1.98 -20.96
C GLU A 303 6.84 -3.04 -19.84
N ARG A 304 7.91 -3.14 -19.08
CA ARG A 304 8.02 -4.10 -17.98
C ARG A 304 7.03 -3.83 -16.86
N ALA A 305 6.81 -2.57 -16.49
CA ALA A 305 5.80 -2.17 -15.51
C ALA A 305 4.40 -2.67 -15.93
N ARG A 306 4.01 -2.42 -17.18
CA ARG A 306 2.73 -2.87 -17.72
C ARG A 306 2.62 -4.39 -17.79
N GLU A 307 3.68 -5.07 -18.20
CA GLU A 307 3.74 -6.54 -18.23
C GLU A 307 3.53 -7.15 -16.83
N LEU A 308 4.23 -6.63 -15.81
CA LEU A 308 4.07 -7.08 -14.43
C LEU A 308 2.64 -6.87 -13.94
N MET A 309 2.05 -5.72 -14.27
CA MET A 309 0.67 -5.43 -13.91
C MET A 309 -0.29 -6.40 -14.60
N ALA A 310 -0.16 -6.62 -15.90
CA ALA A 310 -1.05 -7.51 -16.64
C ALA A 310 -0.98 -8.96 -16.14
N ASN A 311 0.24 -9.47 -15.90
CA ASN A 311 0.46 -10.89 -15.64
C ASN A 311 0.45 -11.26 -14.15
N LYS A 312 0.76 -10.31 -13.25
CA LYS A 312 1.04 -10.65 -11.84
C LYS A 312 0.22 -9.82 -10.84
N TYR A 313 -0.03 -8.54 -11.13
CA TYR A 313 -0.59 -7.58 -10.17
C TYR A 313 -1.89 -6.92 -10.64
N SER A 314 -2.56 -7.45 -11.66
CA SER A 314 -3.92 -7.02 -11.99
C SER A 314 -4.90 -7.44 -10.89
N LEU A 315 -5.98 -6.68 -10.75
CA LEU A 315 -7.07 -7.03 -9.83
C LEU A 315 -7.59 -8.44 -10.14
N GLN A 316 -7.71 -8.82 -11.43
CA GLN A 316 -8.16 -10.15 -11.83
C GLN A 316 -7.21 -11.24 -11.34
N ALA A 317 -5.90 -11.07 -11.48
CA ALA A 317 -4.90 -12.04 -10.98
C ALA A 317 -5.00 -12.24 -9.47
N SER A 318 -5.25 -11.15 -8.71
CA SER A 318 -5.46 -11.22 -7.26
C SER A 318 -6.77 -11.93 -6.90
N VAL A 319 -7.86 -11.66 -7.63
CA VAL A 319 -9.16 -12.34 -7.46
C VAL A 319 -9.03 -13.84 -7.74
N ASP A 320 -8.37 -14.22 -8.82
CA ASP A 320 -8.16 -15.64 -9.18
C ASP A 320 -7.33 -16.38 -8.13
N LYS A 321 -6.31 -15.73 -7.56
CA LYS A 321 -5.55 -16.31 -6.44
C LYS A 321 -6.41 -16.48 -5.20
N LEU A 322 -7.19 -15.46 -4.85
CA LEU A 322 -8.08 -15.52 -3.70
C LEU A 322 -9.13 -16.61 -3.87
N ALA A 323 -9.73 -16.74 -5.05
CA ALA A 323 -10.71 -17.81 -5.34
C ALA A 323 -10.11 -19.20 -5.07
N ARG A 324 -8.90 -19.46 -5.57
CA ARG A 324 -8.19 -20.74 -5.29
C ARG A 324 -7.91 -20.96 -3.80
N VAL A 325 -7.63 -19.91 -3.02
CA VAL A 325 -7.46 -20.04 -1.56
C VAL A 325 -8.77 -20.42 -0.89
N LEU A 326 -9.88 -19.81 -1.29
CA LEU A 326 -11.20 -20.12 -0.74
C LEU A 326 -11.62 -21.55 -1.09
N GLU A 327 -11.42 -21.99 -2.33
CA GLU A 327 -11.65 -23.38 -2.77
C GLU A 327 -10.80 -24.37 -1.96
N LYS A 328 -9.50 -24.12 -1.81
CA LYS A 328 -8.61 -24.95 -0.98
C LYS A 328 -9.09 -25.03 0.47
N ALA A 329 -9.68 -23.96 0.99
CA ALA A 329 -10.25 -23.94 2.32
C ALA A 329 -11.55 -24.79 2.44
N LEU A 330 -12.30 -24.99 1.38
CA LEU A 330 -13.51 -25.80 1.36
C LEU A 330 -13.21 -27.32 1.39
N TYR A 331 -12.18 -27.75 0.65
CA TYR A 331 -11.94 -29.18 0.37
C TYR A 331 -10.81 -29.82 1.21
N ARG A 332 -10.16 -29.10 2.07
CA ARG A 332 -9.17 -29.62 3.04
C ARG A 332 -9.65 -29.41 4.47
#